data_20ddbe6cda7d68190ecbc5266ea6c7e9
#
_entry.id   20ddbe6cda7d68190ecbc5266ea6c7e9
#
_cell.length_a   1.000
_cell.length_b   1.000
_cell.length_c   1.000
_cell.angle_alpha   90.00
_cell.angle_beta   90.00
_cell.angle_gamma   90.00
#
_symmetry.space_group_name_H-M   'P 1'
#
loop_
_entity.id
_entity.type
_entity.pdbx_description
1 polymer ?
#
loop_
_entity_poly.entity_id
_entity_poly.type
_entity_poly.pdbx_seq_one_letter_code
_entity_poly.pdbx_strand_id
1 'polypeptide(L)'
;MLPPEFTPEGIGLAALIAAGTRDGIAIIGPDGKLVFWNSAAAAITGWSLAQAAERNIGELVKAPDALVEIRDGKWVELRYTRVEANSQTFLILMFTDSTSLMSLRNAQQQLQSLGLIDPTTGLAGRELALVQIDHAIALARRDKRSVGVLSLKVDRFKQLRETAEGQGADEVIRQFASRITTFVRGSDMPARVSNDSFLVVLTALTSINDAVIVAVRLLLVLAEPFDVAGKARSVHCSIGVAEFPRDAEDATSLLGAALAAADRAQLMGGGQYRVASDPREQDESS
;
A
#
# COMPACT_ATOMS: atom_id res chain seq x y z
N MET A 1 -20.17 50.40 13.18
CA MET A 1 -21.20 49.77 12.32
C MET A 1 -20.57 48.49 11.80
N LEU A 2 -21.13 47.33 12.09
CA LEU A 2 -20.62 46.04 11.58
C LEU A 2 -20.71 46.03 10.05
N PRO A 3 -19.77 45.44 9.31
CA PRO A 3 -19.93 45.22 7.87
C PRO A 3 -21.26 44.52 7.62
N PRO A 4 -21.91 44.73 6.45
CA PRO A 4 -23.23 44.15 6.14
C PRO A 4 -23.28 42.62 6.28
N GLU A 5 -22.19 41.96 6.15
CA GLU A 5 -21.98 40.52 6.38
C GLU A 5 -22.05 40.08 7.86
N PHE A 6 -21.90 41.03 8.80
CA PHE A 6 -22.01 40.81 10.25
C PHE A 6 -23.27 41.46 10.86
N THR A 7 -24.24 41.85 10.01
CA THR A 7 -25.59 42.22 10.49
C THR A 7 -26.31 40.96 10.99
N PRO A 8 -27.32 41.07 11.86
CA PRO A 8 -28.10 39.90 12.29
C PRO A 8 -28.63 39.05 11.13
N GLU A 9 -28.94 39.67 9.99
CA GLU A 9 -29.37 38.97 8.77
C GLU A 9 -28.19 38.26 8.06
N GLY A 10 -27.01 38.89 7.98
CA GLY A 10 -25.80 38.31 7.43
C GLY A 10 -25.25 37.17 8.29
N ILE A 11 -25.31 37.29 9.61
CA ILE A 11 -24.98 36.22 10.55
C ILE A 11 -25.96 35.07 10.39
N GLY A 12 -27.25 35.32 10.16
CA GLY A 12 -28.26 34.31 9.91
C GLY A 12 -27.96 33.47 8.67
N LEU A 13 -27.57 34.12 7.56
CA LEU A 13 -27.22 33.43 6.33
C LEU A 13 -25.90 32.63 6.48
N ALA A 14 -24.88 33.21 7.10
CA ALA A 14 -23.60 32.53 7.37
C ALA A 14 -23.80 31.31 8.31
N ALA A 15 -24.66 31.46 9.33
CA ALA A 15 -25.03 30.35 10.22
C ALA A 15 -25.79 29.24 9.49
N LEU A 16 -26.67 29.57 8.54
CA LEU A 16 -27.36 28.59 7.69
C LEU A 16 -26.39 27.84 6.77
N ILE A 17 -25.46 28.57 6.15
CA ILE A 17 -24.41 27.94 5.32
C ILE A 17 -23.52 27.01 6.19
N ALA A 18 -23.11 27.50 7.36
CA ALA A 18 -22.30 26.73 8.29
C ALA A 18 -23.06 25.53 8.89
N ALA A 19 -24.38 25.58 9.01
CA ALA A 19 -25.19 24.43 9.44
C ALA A 19 -25.36 23.36 8.36
N GLY A 20 -25.29 23.75 7.08
CA GLY A 20 -25.39 22.85 5.94
C GLY A 20 -24.09 22.12 5.57
N THR A 21 -22.94 22.52 6.12
CA THR A 21 -21.66 21.86 5.86
C THR A 21 -21.47 20.63 6.72
N ARG A 22 -20.71 19.65 6.20
CA ARG A 22 -20.24 18.47 6.95
C ARG A 22 -18.99 18.76 7.77
N ASP A 23 -18.30 19.87 7.49
CA ASP A 23 -17.12 20.28 8.23
C ASP A 23 -17.52 21.03 9.51
N GLY A 24 -16.80 20.75 10.58
CA GLY A 24 -16.92 21.52 11.81
C GLY A 24 -16.36 22.92 11.60
N ILE A 25 -17.11 23.93 12.05
CA ILE A 25 -16.67 25.32 12.00
C ILE A 25 -16.72 25.88 13.41
N ALA A 26 -15.59 26.49 13.82
CA ALA A 26 -15.48 27.26 15.05
C ALA A 26 -14.94 28.66 14.73
N ILE A 27 -15.40 29.68 15.47
CA ILE A 27 -14.86 31.03 15.38
C ILE A 27 -14.39 31.43 16.77
N ILE A 28 -13.15 31.88 16.87
CA ILE A 28 -12.54 32.43 18.08
C ILE A 28 -12.48 33.95 17.89
N GLY A 29 -13.01 34.65 18.87
CA GLY A 29 -13.03 36.11 18.91
C GLY A 29 -11.66 36.73 19.25
N PRO A 30 -11.58 38.09 19.21
CA PRO A 30 -10.35 38.83 19.50
C PRO A 30 -9.86 38.68 20.93
N ASP A 31 -10.75 38.28 21.84
CA ASP A 31 -10.47 38.01 23.26
C ASP A 31 -10.02 36.55 23.48
N GLY A 32 -9.83 35.77 22.40
CA GLY A 32 -9.45 34.36 22.47
C GLY A 32 -10.58 33.40 22.85
N LYS A 33 -11.81 33.91 22.99
CA LYS A 33 -12.95 33.05 23.35
C LYS A 33 -13.68 32.51 22.13
N LEU A 34 -14.25 31.32 22.29
CA LEU A 34 -15.09 30.68 21.29
C LEU A 34 -16.43 31.43 21.16
N VAL A 35 -16.70 32.00 19.99
CA VAL A 35 -17.92 32.77 19.71
C VAL A 35 -18.92 32.05 18.80
N PHE A 36 -18.45 31.03 18.06
CA PHE A 36 -19.29 30.23 17.18
C PHE A 36 -18.84 28.77 17.14
N TRP A 37 -19.82 27.87 17.06
CA TRP A 37 -19.63 26.42 17.00
C TRP A 37 -20.81 25.82 16.25
N ASN A 38 -20.61 25.27 15.06
CA ASN A 38 -21.71 24.69 14.28
C ASN A 38 -22.11 23.29 14.76
N SER A 39 -23.20 22.79 14.22
CA SER A 39 -23.72 21.45 14.53
C SER A 39 -22.76 20.33 14.08
N ALA A 40 -22.06 20.50 12.95
CA ALA A 40 -21.06 19.56 12.48
C ALA A 40 -19.86 19.50 13.45
N ALA A 41 -19.41 20.64 13.97
CA ALA A 41 -18.39 20.68 15.00
C ALA A 41 -18.78 19.90 16.25
N ALA A 42 -20.02 20.06 16.71
CA ALA A 42 -20.56 19.31 17.83
C ALA A 42 -20.63 17.79 17.52
N ALA A 43 -21.07 17.42 16.33
CA ALA A 43 -21.15 16.01 15.90
C ALA A 43 -19.78 15.34 15.77
N ILE A 44 -18.80 16.05 15.17
CA ILE A 44 -17.43 15.55 14.96
C ILE A 44 -16.71 15.37 16.31
N THR A 45 -16.76 16.40 17.17
CA THR A 45 -16.02 16.38 18.43
C THR A 45 -16.77 15.70 19.57
N GLY A 46 -18.10 15.68 19.50
CA GLY A 46 -19.00 15.28 20.58
C GLY A 46 -19.05 16.30 21.71
N TRP A 47 -18.62 17.56 21.47
CA TRP A 47 -18.65 18.63 22.46
C TRP A 47 -19.76 19.62 22.11
N SER A 48 -20.52 20.04 23.12
CA SER A 48 -21.39 21.20 23.02
C SER A 48 -20.53 22.47 22.95
N LEU A 49 -21.13 23.60 22.53
CA LEU A 49 -20.47 24.90 22.54
C LEU A 49 -19.89 25.24 23.94
N ALA A 50 -20.63 24.97 25.01
CA ALA A 50 -20.19 25.23 26.37
C ALA A 50 -18.95 24.41 26.74
N GLN A 51 -18.96 23.10 26.42
CA GLN A 51 -17.83 22.21 26.66
C GLN A 51 -16.61 22.57 25.80
N ALA A 52 -16.85 23.03 24.57
CA ALA A 52 -15.80 23.47 23.67
C ALA A 52 -15.18 24.81 24.14
N ALA A 53 -15.98 25.70 24.69
CA ALA A 53 -15.51 26.98 25.21
C ALA A 53 -14.63 26.84 26.47
N GLU A 54 -14.88 25.84 27.30
CA GLU A 54 -14.05 25.50 28.48
C GLU A 54 -12.70 24.90 28.08
N ARG A 55 -12.61 24.32 26.87
CA ARG A 55 -11.37 23.75 26.32
C ARG A 55 -10.70 24.80 25.49
N ASN A 56 -9.44 25.10 25.77
CA ASN A 56 -8.69 26.07 24.97
C ASN A 56 -8.44 25.51 23.55
N ILE A 57 -9.48 25.58 22.69
CA ILE A 57 -9.44 25.07 21.31
C ILE A 57 -8.34 25.73 20.50
N GLY A 58 -7.94 26.96 20.85
CA GLY A 58 -6.80 27.65 20.25
C GLY A 58 -5.48 26.91 20.44
N GLU A 59 -5.34 26.10 21.48
CA GLU A 59 -4.14 25.26 21.68
C GLU A 59 -4.08 24.05 20.72
N LEU A 60 -5.19 23.65 20.12
CA LEU A 60 -5.20 22.62 19.08
C LEU A 60 -4.55 23.12 17.78
N VAL A 61 -4.45 24.45 17.63
CA VAL A 61 -3.86 25.13 16.45
C VAL A 61 -2.34 25.16 16.60
N LYS A 62 -1.69 24.00 16.53
CA LYS A 62 -0.21 23.91 16.61
C LYS A 62 0.48 24.16 15.25
N ALA A 63 -0.21 23.88 14.16
CA ALA A 63 0.27 24.10 12.79
C ALA A 63 -0.93 24.17 11.83
N PRO A 64 -0.84 24.91 10.70
CA PRO A 64 -1.85 24.83 9.65
C PRO A 64 -1.86 23.41 9.06
N ASP A 65 -3.04 22.94 8.66
CA ASP A 65 -3.28 21.63 8.05
C ASP A 65 -2.80 20.44 8.92
N ALA A 66 -2.94 20.58 10.25
CA ALA A 66 -2.53 19.53 11.19
C ALA A 66 -3.62 18.47 11.35
N LEU A 67 -3.21 17.20 11.33
CA LEU A 67 -4.03 16.09 11.81
C LEU A 67 -3.90 16.01 13.34
N VAL A 68 -5.03 16.16 14.03
CA VAL A 68 -5.08 16.18 15.49
C VAL A 68 -6.03 15.12 16.00
N GLU A 69 -5.58 14.34 16.96
CA GLU A 69 -6.46 13.47 17.73
C GLU A 69 -7.15 14.27 18.82
N ILE A 70 -8.48 14.36 18.77
CA ILE A 70 -9.25 15.16 19.72
C ILE A 70 -9.74 14.33 20.92
N ARG A 71 -9.91 13.02 20.77
CA ARG A 71 -10.22 12.03 21.81
C ARG A 71 -10.15 10.62 21.23
N ASP A 72 -9.96 9.61 22.05
CA ASP A 72 -10.09 8.15 21.83
C ASP A 72 -10.22 7.69 20.36
N GLY A 73 -9.17 7.87 19.57
CA GLY A 73 -9.13 7.47 18.17
C GLY A 73 -9.93 8.37 17.20
N LYS A 74 -10.49 9.50 17.67
CA LYS A 74 -11.18 10.48 16.83
C LYS A 74 -10.19 11.48 16.27
N TRP A 75 -10.00 11.50 14.96
CA TRP A 75 -9.04 12.33 14.26
C TRP A 75 -9.70 13.39 13.41
N VAL A 76 -9.20 14.62 13.46
CA VAL A 76 -9.65 15.73 12.61
C VAL A 76 -8.48 16.35 11.87
N GLU A 77 -8.71 16.73 10.62
CA GLU A 77 -7.84 17.64 9.88
C GLU A 77 -8.27 19.06 10.22
N LEU A 78 -7.35 19.82 10.83
CA LEU A 78 -7.61 21.17 11.30
C LEU A 78 -6.99 22.19 10.35
N ARG A 79 -7.82 23.07 9.80
CA ARG A 79 -7.42 24.23 9.01
C ARG A 79 -7.85 25.49 9.72
N TYR A 80 -7.09 26.56 9.60
CA TYR A 80 -7.49 27.84 10.16
C TYR A 80 -7.16 29.02 9.24
N THR A 81 -7.97 30.06 9.37
CA THR A 81 -7.78 31.34 8.67
C THR A 81 -7.99 32.48 9.65
N ARG A 82 -7.12 33.48 9.58
CA ARG A 82 -7.31 34.74 10.31
C ARG A 82 -8.10 35.72 9.45
N VAL A 83 -9.12 36.28 10.02
CA VAL A 83 -9.99 37.28 9.35
C VAL A 83 -10.00 38.57 10.19
N GLU A 84 -9.73 39.69 9.55
CA GLU A 84 -9.82 40.99 10.17
C GLU A 84 -11.18 41.61 9.84
N ALA A 85 -11.93 42.01 10.89
CA ALA A 85 -13.18 42.70 10.76
C ALA A 85 -13.27 43.76 11.84
N ASN A 86 -13.61 45.03 11.45
CA ASN A 86 -13.71 46.19 12.36
C ASN A 86 -12.46 46.40 13.22
N SER A 87 -11.27 46.30 12.64
CA SER A 87 -9.98 46.39 13.34
C SER A 87 -9.79 45.35 14.47
N GLN A 88 -10.51 44.25 14.39
CA GLN A 88 -10.39 43.10 15.29
C GLN A 88 -10.05 41.83 14.48
N THR A 89 -9.22 40.96 15.07
CA THR A 89 -8.82 39.72 14.43
C THR A 89 -9.65 38.57 14.98
N PHE A 90 -10.26 37.81 14.09
CA PHE A 90 -10.97 36.55 14.37
C PHE A 90 -10.19 35.38 13.81
N LEU A 91 -10.27 34.23 14.47
CA LEU A 91 -9.71 32.98 13.98
C LEU A 91 -10.86 32.04 13.62
N ILE A 92 -10.96 31.70 12.34
CA ILE A 92 -11.92 30.70 11.86
C ILE A 92 -11.20 29.37 11.76
N LEU A 93 -11.69 28.38 12.50
CA LEU A 93 -11.22 27.00 12.48
C LEU A 93 -12.21 26.16 11.67
N MET A 94 -11.67 25.34 10.77
CA MET A 94 -12.43 24.32 10.04
C MET A 94 -11.82 22.97 10.35
N PHE A 95 -12.63 21.99 10.68
CA PHE A 95 -12.16 20.63 10.94
C PHE A 95 -13.02 19.61 10.22
N THR A 96 -12.33 18.74 9.51
CA THR A 96 -12.90 17.63 8.75
C THR A 96 -12.65 16.34 9.52
N ASP A 97 -13.66 15.48 9.65
CA ASP A 97 -13.48 14.15 10.26
C ASP A 97 -12.61 13.26 9.38
N SER A 98 -11.41 12.99 9.85
CA SER A 98 -10.42 12.14 9.20
C SER A 98 -10.22 10.80 9.90
N THR A 99 -11.12 10.43 10.81
CA THR A 99 -11.02 9.20 11.63
C THR A 99 -10.91 7.94 10.78
N SER A 100 -11.79 7.79 9.78
CA SER A 100 -11.76 6.63 8.89
C SER A 100 -10.47 6.54 8.09
N LEU A 101 -9.94 7.68 7.63
CA LEU A 101 -8.66 7.74 6.91
C LEU A 101 -7.50 7.30 7.81
N MET A 102 -7.48 7.78 9.06
CA MET A 102 -6.43 7.40 10.03
C MET A 102 -6.53 5.96 10.45
N SER A 103 -7.75 5.43 10.64
CA SER A 103 -7.96 4.01 10.94
C SER A 103 -7.44 3.13 9.80
N LEU A 104 -7.71 3.50 8.55
CA LEU A 104 -7.21 2.79 7.38
C LEU A 104 -5.67 2.86 7.28
N ARG A 105 -5.08 4.03 7.50
CA ARG A 105 -3.62 4.21 7.54
C ARG A 105 -2.98 3.35 8.63
N ASN A 106 -3.54 3.36 9.83
CA ASN A 106 -3.02 2.57 10.95
C ASN A 106 -3.11 1.06 10.66
N ALA A 107 -4.24 0.60 10.11
CA ALA A 107 -4.40 -0.80 9.69
C ALA A 107 -3.36 -1.17 8.61
N GLN A 108 -3.16 -0.33 7.61
CA GLN A 108 -2.15 -0.54 6.58
C GLN A 108 -0.72 -0.58 7.17
N GLN A 109 -0.38 0.32 8.10
CA GLN A 109 0.91 0.32 8.78
C GLN A 109 1.11 -0.95 9.62
N GLN A 110 0.07 -1.42 10.29
CA GLN A 110 0.12 -2.69 11.03
C GLN A 110 0.41 -3.87 10.11
N LEU A 111 -0.29 -3.98 8.96
CA LEU A 111 -0.03 -5.03 7.97
C LEU A 111 1.40 -4.98 7.43
N GLN A 112 1.93 -3.76 7.20
CA GLN A 112 3.32 -3.57 6.78
C GLN A 112 4.32 -3.95 7.88
N SER A 113 4.05 -3.55 9.13
CA SER A 113 4.95 -3.87 10.28
C SER A 113 5.01 -5.36 10.58
N LEU A 114 3.95 -6.10 10.28
CA LEU A 114 3.90 -7.56 10.37
C LEU A 114 4.53 -8.27 9.15
N GLY A 115 5.06 -7.52 8.18
CA GLY A 115 5.63 -8.09 6.95
C GLY A 115 4.60 -8.77 6.02
N LEU A 116 3.30 -8.53 6.26
CA LEU A 116 2.22 -9.12 5.45
C LEU A 116 2.06 -8.42 4.10
N ILE A 117 2.44 -7.12 4.02
CA ILE A 117 2.38 -6.34 2.78
C ILE A 117 3.71 -5.61 2.58
N ASP A 118 4.28 -5.72 1.40
CA ASP A 118 5.49 -4.99 1.01
C ASP A 118 5.18 -3.49 0.81
N PRO A 119 5.87 -2.59 1.52
CA PRO A 119 5.56 -1.15 1.49
C PRO A 119 5.88 -0.47 0.15
N THR A 120 6.82 -1.03 -0.64
CA THR A 120 7.24 -0.45 -1.92
C THR A 120 6.27 -0.75 -3.05
N THR A 121 5.73 -1.99 -3.05
CA THR A 121 4.92 -2.51 -4.16
C THR A 121 3.45 -2.69 -3.82
N GLY A 122 3.09 -2.75 -2.54
CA GLY A 122 1.75 -3.08 -2.07
C GLY A 122 1.37 -4.56 -2.24
N LEU A 123 2.29 -5.40 -2.73
CA LEU A 123 2.07 -6.84 -2.85
C LEU A 123 2.12 -7.54 -1.49
N ALA A 124 1.60 -8.77 -1.46
CA ALA A 124 1.79 -9.66 -0.33
C ALA A 124 3.29 -9.81 0.00
N GLY A 125 3.62 -9.82 1.30
CA GLY A 125 4.94 -10.14 1.80
C GLY A 125 5.17 -11.66 1.87
N ARG A 126 6.38 -12.05 2.29
CA ARG A 126 6.77 -13.44 2.41
C ARG A 126 5.85 -14.27 3.31
N GLU A 127 5.48 -13.72 4.46
CA GLU A 127 4.65 -14.43 5.43
C GLU A 127 3.25 -14.72 4.89
N LEU A 128 2.64 -13.73 4.25
CA LEU A 128 1.33 -13.91 3.62
C LEU A 128 1.40 -14.89 2.43
N ALA A 129 2.50 -14.87 1.68
CA ALA A 129 2.72 -15.81 0.60
C ALA A 129 2.79 -17.25 1.11
N LEU A 130 3.50 -17.53 2.21
CA LEU A 130 3.56 -18.86 2.82
C LEU A 130 2.17 -19.36 3.27
N VAL A 131 1.40 -18.51 3.93
CA VAL A 131 0.01 -18.83 4.34
C VAL A 131 -0.84 -19.20 3.12
N GLN A 132 -0.71 -18.45 2.03
CA GLN A 132 -1.46 -18.72 0.81
C GLN A 132 -1.02 -20.01 0.10
N ILE A 133 0.28 -20.33 0.09
CA ILE A 133 0.79 -21.58 -0.45
C ILE A 133 0.24 -22.77 0.36
N ASP A 134 0.26 -22.70 1.71
CA ASP A 134 -0.31 -23.73 2.57
C ASP A 134 -1.80 -23.96 2.29
N HIS A 135 -2.57 -22.86 2.17
CA HIS A 135 -3.99 -22.93 1.84
C HIS A 135 -4.21 -23.58 0.45
N ALA A 136 -3.43 -23.15 -0.55
CA ALA A 136 -3.51 -23.72 -1.91
C ALA A 136 -3.18 -25.21 -1.93
N ILE A 137 -2.14 -25.64 -1.19
CA ILE A 137 -1.77 -27.06 -1.05
C ILE A 137 -2.91 -27.87 -0.40
N ALA A 138 -3.54 -27.33 0.67
CA ALA A 138 -4.65 -28.01 1.32
C ALA A 138 -5.83 -28.24 0.38
N LEU A 139 -6.18 -27.25 -0.45
CA LEU A 139 -7.21 -27.35 -1.47
C LEU A 139 -6.80 -28.32 -2.59
N ALA A 140 -5.57 -28.26 -3.07
CA ALA A 140 -5.06 -29.10 -4.14
C ALA A 140 -5.05 -30.58 -3.76
N ARG A 141 -4.70 -30.90 -2.51
CA ARG A 141 -4.79 -32.28 -1.98
C ARG A 141 -6.20 -32.84 -2.06
N ARG A 142 -7.21 -32.04 -1.71
CA ARG A 142 -8.61 -32.44 -1.76
C ARG A 142 -9.10 -32.64 -3.19
N ASP A 143 -8.73 -31.71 -4.08
CA ASP A 143 -9.27 -31.65 -5.44
C ASP A 143 -8.39 -32.42 -6.44
N LYS A 144 -7.30 -33.08 -5.98
CA LYS A 144 -6.29 -33.79 -6.79
C LYS A 144 -5.73 -32.92 -7.91
N ARG A 145 -5.39 -31.69 -7.56
CA ARG A 145 -4.79 -30.67 -8.41
C ARG A 145 -3.37 -30.38 -7.97
N SER A 146 -2.65 -29.60 -8.78
CA SER A 146 -1.32 -29.12 -8.45
C SER A 146 -1.33 -27.62 -8.11
N VAL A 147 -0.29 -27.21 -7.35
CA VAL A 147 0.01 -25.81 -7.06
C VAL A 147 1.37 -25.49 -7.62
N GLY A 148 1.48 -24.43 -8.42
CA GLY A 148 2.75 -23.94 -8.92
C GLY A 148 3.24 -22.75 -8.09
N VAL A 149 4.54 -22.72 -7.82
CA VAL A 149 5.21 -21.55 -7.26
C VAL A 149 6.29 -21.11 -8.23
N LEU A 150 6.16 -19.87 -8.73
CA LEU A 150 7.18 -19.23 -9.53
C LEU A 150 7.93 -18.24 -8.63
N SER A 151 9.26 -18.40 -8.55
CA SER A 151 10.15 -17.40 -7.96
C SER A 151 10.80 -16.58 -9.07
N LEU A 152 10.57 -15.27 -9.07
CA LEU A 152 11.09 -14.34 -10.06
C LEU A 152 12.17 -13.47 -9.41
N LYS A 153 13.40 -13.57 -9.88
CA LYS A 153 14.53 -12.82 -9.34
C LYS A 153 15.03 -11.80 -10.34
N VAL A 154 15.08 -10.53 -9.94
CA VAL A 154 15.59 -9.44 -10.79
C VAL A 154 17.09 -9.61 -10.97
N ASP A 155 17.54 -9.80 -12.21
CA ASP A 155 18.95 -10.02 -12.50
C ASP A 155 19.76 -8.73 -12.29
N ARG A 156 20.97 -8.89 -11.72
CA ARG A 156 21.90 -7.79 -11.47
C ARG A 156 21.31 -6.62 -10.67
N PHE A 157 20.36 -6.90 -9.78
CA PHE A 157 19.65 -5.88 -8.98
C PHE A 157 20.60 -4.98 -8.18
N LYS A 158 21.71 -5.53 -7.66
CA LYS A 158 22.73 -4.76 -6.96
C LYS A 158 23.32 -3.67 -7.86
N GLN A 159 23.67 -4.00 -9.10
CA GLN A 159 24.17 -3.02 -10.09
C GLN A 159 23.11 -1.96 -10.44
N LEU A 160 21.86 -2.40 -10.58
CA LEU A 160 20.74 -1.49 -10.81
C LEU A 160 20.61 -0.46 -9.67
N ARG A 161 20.71 -0.89 -8.42
CA ARG A 161 20.67 0.00 -7.25
C ARG A 161 21.83 0.99 -7.20
N GLU A 162 23.03 0.56 -7.57
CA GLU A 162 24.23 1.40 -7.58
C GLU A 162 24.18 2.45 -8.71
N THR A 163 23.65 2.09 -9.87
CA THR A 163 23.62 2.96 -11.06
C THR A 163 22.40 3.88 -11.15
N ALA A 164 21.32 3.58 -10.42
CA ALA A 164 20.05 4.31 -10.48
C ALA A 164 19.82 5.22 -9.26
N GLU A 165 20.87 5.61 -8.53
CA GLU A 165 20.80 6.49 -7.35
C GLU A 165 19.70 6.09 -6.34
N GLY A 166 19.48 4.78 -6.14
CA GLY A 166 18.51 4.21 -5.21
C GLY A 166 17.04 4.37 -5.63
N GLN A 167 16.57 5.58 -5.91
CA GLN A 167 15.17 5.85 -6.28
C GLN A 167 14.75 5.21 -7.61
N GLY A 168 15.68 5.11 -8.56
CA GLY A 168 15.42 4.47 -9.84
C GLY A 168 15.25 2.95 -9.72
N ALA A 169 15.88 2.30 -8.75
CA ALA A 169 15.69 0.88 -8.50
C ALA A 169 14.29 0.59 -7.93
N ASP A 170 13.80 1.42 -7.02
CA ASP A 170 12.44 1.28 -6.47
C ASP A 170 11.37 1.50 -7.55
N GLU A 171 11.64 2.39 -8.51
CA GLU A 171 10.73 2.58 -9.65
C GLU A 171 10.66 1.33 -10.53
N VAL A 172 11.81 0.71 -10.84
CA VAL A 172 11.83 -0.59 -11.56
C VAL A 172 11.06 -1.64 -10.78
N ILE A 173 11.25 -1.75 -9.47
CA ILE A 173 10.54 -2.72 -8.61
C ILE A 173 9.03 -2.48 -8.63
N ARG A 174 8.55 -1.23 -8.59
CA ARG A 174 7.12 -0.90 -8.69
C ARG A 174 6.54 -1.29 -10.06
N GLN A 175 7.24 -0.97 -11.14
CA GLN A 175 6.81 -1.35 -12.49
C GLN A 175 6.84 -2.86 -12.68
N PHE A 176 7.86 -3.54 -12.14
CA PHE A 176 7.96 -5.00 -12.16
C PHE A 176 6.75 -5.64 -11.46
N ALA A 177 6.42 -5.18 -10.25
CA ALA A 177 5.24 -5.62 -9.51
C ALA A 177 3.94 -5.37 -10.30
N SER A 178 3.79 -4.19 -10.89
CA SER A 178 2.63 -3.83 -11.71
C SER A 178 2.46 -4.74 -12.92
N ARG A 179 3.55 -5.05 -13.64
CA ARG A 179 3.51 -5.98 -14.79
C ARG A 179 3.09 -7.38 -14.36
N ILE A 180 3.64 -7.90 -13.25
CA ILE A 180 3.24 -9.21 -12.71
C ILE A 180 1.74 -9.20 -12.37
N THR A 181 1.28 -8.20 -11.63
CA THR A 181 -0.11 -8.09 -11.18
C THR A 181 -1.09 -8.02 -12.35
N THR A 182 -0.74 -7.27 -13.39
CA THR A 182 -1.58 -7.14 -14.59
C THR A 182 -1.62 -8.44 -15.39
N PHE A 183 -0.56 -9.23 -15.35
CA PHE A 183 -0.41 -10.46 -16.13
C PHE A 183 -1.10 -11.66 -15.50
N VAL A 184 -1.04 -11.82 -14.16
CA VAL A 184 -1.59 -12.97 -13.45
C VAL A 184 -3.12 -12.89 -13.34
N ARG A 185 -3.76 -14.05 -13.18
CA ARG A 185 -5.22 -14.14 -13.01
C ARG A 185 -5.62 -13.75 -11.59
N GLY A 186 -6.87 -13.38 -11.38
CA GLY A 186 -7.37 -13.03 -10.06
C GLY A 186 -7.33 -14.18 -9.02
N SER A 187 -7.19 -15.43 -9.48
CA SER A 187 -6.99 -16.61 -8.62
C SER A 187 -5.53 -16.81 -8.19
N ASP A 188 -4.58 -16.18 -8.89
CA ASP A 188 -3.16 -16.32 -8.64
C ASP A 188 -2.71 -15.15 -7.74
N MET A 189 -1.70 -15.40 -6.91
CA MET A 189 -1.24 -14.39 -5.96
C MET A 189 0.20 -13.99 -6.25
N PRO A 190 0.43 -12.73 -6.67
CA PRO A 190 1.76 -12.15 -6.70
C PRO A 190 2.18 -11.69 -5.30
N ALA A 191 3.45 -11.89 -4.95
CA ALA A 191 4.04 -11.47 -3.69
C ALA A 191 5.47 -10.97 -3.89
N ARG A 192 6.00 -10.18 -2.95
CA ARG A 192 7.41 -9.80 -2.89
C ARG A 192 8.03 -10.39 -1.64
N VAL A 193 9.07 -11.21 -1.81
CA VAL A 193 9.65 -11.99 -0.71
C VAL A 193 11.03 -11.51 -0.28
N SER A 194 11.66 -10.67 -1.10
CA SER A 194 12.91 -9.98 -0.77
C SER A 194 13.07 -8.70 -1.60
N ASN A 195 14.20 -8.03 -1.45
CA ASN A 195 14.49 -6.78 -2.17
C ASN A 195 14.41 -6.93 -3.70
N ASP A 196 14.82 -8.07 -4.23
CA ASP A 196 14.96 -8.37 -5.65
C ASP A 196 14.15 -9.60 -6.11
N SER A 197 13.36 -10.21 -5.20
CA SER A 197 12.67 -11.45 -5.51
C SER A 197 11.17 -11.36 -5.28
N PHE A 198 10.43 -11.79 -6.29
CA PHE A 198 8.99 -11.90 -6.29
C PHE A 198 8.55 -13.36 -6.34
N LEU A 199 7.30 -13.60 -5.99
CA LEU A 199 6.63 -14.87 -6.15
C LEU A 199 5.34 -14.69 -6.94
N VAL A 200 4.96 -15.76 -7.63
CA VAL A 200 3.60 -15.96 -8.11
C VAL A 200 3.14 -17.34 -7.68
N VAL A 201 2.08 -17.40 -6.88
CA VAL A 201 1.42 -18.64 -6.49
C VAL A 201 0.32 -18.93 -7.50
N LEU A 202 0.45 -20.02 -8.23
CA LEU A 202 -0.50 -20.47 -9.24
C LEU A 202 -1.36 -21.59 -8.66
N THR A 203 -2.68 -21.39 -8.69
CA THR A 203 -3.64 -22.36 -8.13
C THR A 203 -4.29 -23.21 -9.20
N ALA A 204 -4.75 -24.40 -8.81
CA ALA A 204 -5.56 -25.30 -9.64
C ALA A 204 -4.91 -25.70 -10.97
N LEU A 205 -3.59 -25.93 -10.99
CA LEU A 205 -2.87 -26.41 -12.15
C LEU A 205 -3.24 -27.87 -12.48
N THR A 206 -3.12 -28.25 -13.75
CA THR A 206 -3.28 -29.64 -14.21
C THR A 206 -1.92 -30.32 -14.36
N SER A 207 -0.86 -29.56 -14.60
CA SER A 207 0.50 -30.07 -14.73
C SER A 207 1.53 -28.95 -14.55
N ILE A 208 2.80 -29.34 -14.36
CA ILE A 208 3.94 -28.42 -14.33
C ILE A 208 4.05 -27.57 -15.62
N ASN A 209 3.61 -28.11 -16.75
CA ASN A 209 3.65 -27.38 -18.02
C ASN A 209 2.80 -26.11 -17.99
N ASP A 210 1.69 -26.09 -17.23
CA ASP A 210 0.88 -24.90 -17.05
C ASP A 210 1.68 -23.80 -16.38
N ALA A 211 2.47 -24.14 -15.34
CA ALA A 211 3.35 -23.21 -14.65
C ALA A 211 4.50 -22.72 -15.55
N VAL A 212 5.08 -23.62 -16.34
CA VAL A 212 6.14 -23.28 -17.31
C VAL A 212 5.64 -22.30 -18.37
N ILE A 213 4.43 -22.51 -18.90
CA ILE A 213 3.81 -21.57 -19.85
C ILE A 213 3.68 -20.17 -19.24
N VAL A 214 3.24 -20.08 -17.98
CA VAL A 214 3.14 -18.79 -17.27
C VAL A 214 4.54 -18.18 -17.10
N ALA A 215 5.55 -18.97 -16.70
CA ALA A 215 6.92 -18.49 -16.53
C ALA A 215 7.51 -17.93 -17.83
N VAL A 216 7.35 -18.63 -18.97
CA VAL A 216 7.81 -18.17 -20.29
C VAL A 216 7.15 -16.85 -20.69
N ARG A 217 5.84 -16.74 -20.48
CA ARG A 217 5.11 -15.50 -20.79
C ARG A 217 5.53 -14.35 -19.89
N LEU A 218 5.76 -14.60 -18.60
CA LEU A 218 6.27 -13.59 -17.67
C LEU A 218 7.65 -13.10 -18.07
N LEU A 219 8.56 -13.99 -18.51
CA LEU A 219 9.87 -13.60 -19.03
C LEU A 219 9.75 -12.60 -20.19
N LEU A 220 8.81 -12.83 -21.12
CA LEU A 220 8.59 -11.93 -22.25
C LEU A 220 8.07 -10.56 -21.82
N VAL A 221 7.06 -10.52 -20.94
CA VAL A 221 6.48 -9.27 -20.44
C VAL A 221 7.48 -8.48 -19.60
N LEU A 222 8.31 -9.17 -18.81
CA LEU A 222 9.32 -8.55 -17.96
C LEU A 222 10.61 -8.16 -18.70
N ALA A 223 10.82 -8.66 -19.91
CA ALA A 223 11.93 -8.24 -20.76
C ALA A 223 11.71 -6.87 -21.44
N GLU A 224 10.47 -6.39 -21.49
CA GLU A 224 10.18 -5.05 -22.00
C GLU A 224 10.91 -3.97 -21.18
N PRO A 225 11.44 -2.91 -21.82
CA PRO A 225 12.15 -1.87 -21.10
C PRO A 225 11.33 -1.23 -19.98
N PHE A 226 12.00 -0.87 -18.89
CA PHE A 226 11.43 -0.12 -17.78
C PHE A 226 11.77 1.36 -17.93
N ASP A 227 10.81 2.24 -17.64
CA ASP A 227 11.05 3.67 -17.63
C ASP A 227 11.62 4.08 -16.27
N VAL A 228 12.81 4.67 -16.28
CA VAL A 228 13.44 5.23 -15.08
C VAL A 228 13.82 6.67 -15.38
N ALA A 229 13.06 7.60 -14.83
CA ALA A 229 13.24 9.05 -15.02
C ALA A 229 13.30 9.45 -16.53
N GLY A 230 12.39 8.91 -17.34
CA GLY A 230 12.30 9.17 -18.79
C GLY A 230 13.35 8.43 -19.62
N LYS A 231 14.09 7.49 -19.03
CA LYS A 231 15.07 6.66 -19.73
C LYS A 231 14.68 5.19 -19.72
N ALA A 232 14.61 4.58 -20.90
CA ALA A 232 14.38 3.16 -21.03
C ALA A 232 15.57 2.34 -20.48
N ARG A 233 15.28 1.41 -19.55
CA ARG A 233 16.28 0.51 -18.94
C ARG A 233 15.85 -0.93 -19.19
N SER A 234 16.74 -1.72 -19.76
CA SER A 234 16.55 -3.18 -19.90
C SER A 234 16.94 -3.85 -18.59
N VAL A 235 15.99 -4.58 -18.01
CA VAL A 235 16.19 -5.39 -16.82
C VAL A 235 15.67 -6.79 -17.14
N HIS A 236 16.45 -7.81 -16.83
CA HIS A 236 16.06 -9.20 -17.03
C HIS A 236 15.68 -9.83 -15.70
N CYS A 237 14.97 -10.94 -15.74
CA CYS A 237 14.71 -11.74 -14.55
C CYS A 237 14.97 -13.21 -14.80
N SER A 238 15.33 -13.90 -13.75
CA SER A 238 15.46 -15.36 -13.70
C SER A 238 14.26 -15.93 -12.98
N ILE A 239 13.65 -17.00 -13.52
CA ILE A 239 12.45 -17.61 -12.94
C ILE A 239 12.75 -19.05 -12.53
N GLY A 240 12.46 -19.38 -11.26
CA GLY A 240 12.42 -20.75 -10.76
C GLY A 240 10.97 -21.23 -10.70
N VAL A 241 10.72 -22.44 -11.14
CA VAL A 241 9.39 -23.06 -11.17
C VAL A 241 9.41 -24.31 -10.30
N ALA A 242 8.52 -24.38 -9.31
CA ALA A 242 8.30 -25.57 -8.49
C ALA A 242 6.81 -25.93 -8.45
N GLU A 243 6.51 -27.22 -8.32
CA GLU A 243 5.14 -27.75 -8.32
C GLU A 243 4.91 -28.67 -7.12
N PHE A 244 3.81 -28.44 -6.41
CA PHE A 244 3.26 -29.42 -5.46
C PHE A 244 2.34 -30.41 -6.21
N PRO A 245 2.40 -31.71 -5.93
CA PRO A 245 3.24 -32.42 -4.94
C PRO A 245 4.59 -32.89 -5.45
N ARG A 246 4.96 -32.60 -6.69
CA ARG A 246 6.12 -33.11 -7.38
C ARG A 246 7.45 -32.75 -6.71
N ASP A 247 7.62 -31.49 -6.37
CA ASP A 247 8.91 -30.92 -5.92
C ASP A 247 8.99 -30.71 -4.40
N ALA A 248 7.84 -30.71 -3.72
CA ALA A 248 7.75 -30.56 -2.27
C ALA A 248 6.36 -30.93 -1.74
N GLU A 249 6.28 -31.19 -0.43
CA GLU A 249 5.03 -31.55 0.25
C GLU A 249 4.40 -30.45 1.10
N ASP A 250 5.15 -29.40 1.43
CA ASP A 250 4.73 -28.26 2.25
C ASP A 250 5.14 -26.94 1.63
N ALA A 251 4.56 -25.83 2.15
CA ALA A 251 4.76 -24.49 1.62
C ALA A 251 6.21 -24.01 1.69
N THR A 252 6.89 -24.29 2.79
CA THR A 252 8.26 -23.83 3.01
C THR A 252 9.22 -24.50 2.06
N SER A 253 9.10 -25.82 1.91
CA SER A 253 9.91 -26.63 1.00
C SER A 253 9.61 -26.25 -0.47
N LEU A 254 8.34 -26.02 -0.82
CA LEU A 254 7.94 -25.65 -2.17
C LEU A 254 8.50 -24.27 -2.56
N LEU A 255 8.41 -23.30 -1.64
CA LEU A 255 9.03 -21.99 -1.81
C LEU A 255 10.55 -22.10 -1.95
N GLY A 256 11.19 -22.91 -1.10
CA GLY A 256 12.63 -23.16 -1.14
C GLY A 256 13.07 -23.74 -2.49
N ALA A 257 12.34 -24.72 -3.02
CA ALA A 257 12.60 -25.32 -4.32
C ALA A 257 12.51 -24.31 -5.48
N ALA A 258 11.48 -23.44 -5.46
CA ALA A 258 11.32 -22.38 -6.46
C ALA A 258 12.47 -21.35 -6.38
N LEU A 259 12.86 -20.94 -5.17
CA LEU A 259 13.97 -20.00 -4.97
C LEU A 259 15.29 -20.58 -5.48
N ALA A 260 15.61 -21.84 -5.12
CA ALA A 260 16.82 -22.51 -5.57
C ALA A 260 16.86 -22.65 -7.11
N ALA A 261 15.73 -22.94 -7.74
CA ALA A 261 15.64 -23.00 -9.19
C ALA A 261 15.87 -21.61 -9.85
N ALA A 262 15.37 -20.53 -9.25
CA ALA A 262 15.62 -19.16 -9.73
C ALA A 262 17.12 -18.79 -9.60
N ASP A 263 17.76 -19.17 -8.50
CA ASP A 263 19.19 -18.95 -8.30
C ASP A 263 20.02 -19.71 -9.36
N ARG A 264 19.66 -20.96 -9.68
CA ARG A 264 20.31 -21.70 -10.78
C ARG A 264 20.10 -21.00 -12.11
N ALA A 265 18.88 -20.53 -12.42
CA ALA A 265 18.61 -19.77 -13.65
C ALA A 265 19.51 -18.52 -13.74
N GLN A 266 19.71 -17.82 -12.64
CA GLN A 266 20.56 -16.62 -12.57
C GLN A 266 22.05 -16.96 -12.77
N LEU A 267 22.54 -18.01 -12.13
CA LEU A 267 23.93 -18.49 -12.27
C LEU A 267 24.26 -18.92 -13.69
N MET A 268 23.30 -19.45 -14.43
CA MET A 268 23.46 -19.87 -15.84
C MET A 268 23.29 -18.72 -16.85
N GLY A 269 23.41 -17.48 -16.41
CA GLY A 269 23.42 -16.29 -17.28
C GLY A 269 22.23 -15.37 -17.14
N GLY A 270 21.18 -15.77 -16.41
CA GLY A 270 19.96 -15.00 -16.21
C GLY A 270 19.02 -14.95 -17.42
N GLY A 271 17.92 -14.23 -17.30
CA GLY A 271 16.96 -14.04 -18.39
C GLY A 271 16.24 -15.31 -18.85
N GLN A 272 16.13 -16.31 -18.01
CA GLN A 272 15.62 -17.64 -18.31
C GLN A 272 14.85 -18.24 -17.14
N TYR A 273 14.23 -19.40 -17.36
CA TYR A 273 13.63 -20.16 -16.27
C TYR A 273 14.33 -21.49 -16.03
N ARG A 274 14.17 -22.04 -14.83
CA ARG A 274 14.53 -23.42 -14.44
C ARG A 274 13.41 -24.05 -13.63
N VAL A 275 13.22 -25.35 -13.81
CA VAL A 275 12.28 -26.15 -13.02
C VAL A 275 13.04 -26.78 -11.85
N ALA A 276 12.42 -26.89 -10.68
CA ALA A 276 13.06 -27.37 -9.46
C ALA A 276 13.61 -28.81 -9.64
N SER A 277 12.82 -29.71 -10.22
CA SER A 277 13.23 -31.09 -10.57
C SER A 277 13.43 -31.19 -12.08
N ASP A 278 14.51 -30.60 -12.62
CA ASP A 278 14.87 -30.85 -14.03
C ASP A 278 15.63 -32.17 -14.13
N PRO A 279 15.10 -33.19 -14.88
CA PRO A 279 15.76 -34.48 -15.01
C PRO A 279 17.18 -34.42 -15.61
N ARG A 280 17.47 -33.34 -16.35
CA ARG A 280 18.76 -33.18 -17.04
C ARG A 280 19.90 -32.79 -16.10
N GLU A 281 19.59 -32.29 -14.90
CA GLU A 281 20.60 -31.89 -13.89
C GLU A 281 20.97 -33.05 -12.94
N GLN A 282 20.22 -34.16 -12.94
CA GLN A 282 20.51 -35.33 -12.12
C GLN A 282 21.60 -36.24 -12.71
N ASP A 283 21.82 -36.16 -14.03
CA ASP A 283 22.83 -36.97 -14.72
C ASP A 283 24.27 -36.40 -14.65
N GLU A 284 24.45 -35.13 -14.30
CA GLU A 284 25.79 -34.51 -14.17
C GLU A 284 26.43 -34.70 -12.78
N SER A 285 25.72 -35.31 -11.82
CA SER A 285 26.19 -35.49 -10.44
C SER A 285 26.49 -36.96 -10.09
N SER A 286 26.55 -37.86 -11.09
CA SER A 286 26.84 -39.29 -10.90
C SER A 286 28.20 -39.69 -11.44
#